data_a6f492f6cc1b4bca343fc62c5d6df5a1
#
_entry.id   a6f492f6cc1b4bca343fc62c5d6df5a1
#
_cell.length_a   1.000
_cell.length_b   1.000
_cell.length_c   1.000
_cell.angle_alpha   90.00
_cell.angle_beta   90.00
_cell.angle_gamma   90.00
#
_symmetry.space_group_name_H-M   'P 1'
#
loop_
_entity.id
_entity.type
_entity.pdbx_description
1 polymer ?
#
loop_
_entity_poly.entity_id
_entity_poly.type
_entity_poly.pdbx_seq_one_letter_code
_entity_poly.pdbx_strand_id
1 'polypeptide(L)'
;MSVIDEIKERLDIVEVISAYTPLQKSGRNYKALCPFHAEKTPSFVVFPESQHWHCFGGCGEGGDVFTFVMKQEGWDFRTTLEELARRAGVELRPRTPAQERIDEEGERLRALLAAAAHYYHDLLQHSPEAETTRRYLERRGLNDETVARFLLGYSPSGWDRTRSHLVAKGYTVAEIAKAGLLVQRDDTGTNYDRFRERLMIPICDGQGRVIGFG
;
A
#
# COMPACT_ATOMS: atom_id res chain seq x y z
N MET A 1 -20.19 9.69 14.55
CA MET A 1 -20.17 8.40 13.82
C MET A 1 -19.67 8.68 12.42
N SER A 2 -18.66 7.97 11.95
CA SER A 2 -18.18 8.13 10.58
C SER A 2 -19.11 7.42 9.60
N VAL A 3 -19.10 7.80 8.32
CA VAL A 3 -19.86 7.08 7.26
C VAL A 3 -19.45 5.60 7.20
N ILE A 4 -18.19 5.29 7.47
CA ILE A 4 -17.67 3.92 7.52
C ILE A 4 -18.32 3.14 8.66
N ASP A 5 -18.45 3.75 9.85
CA ASP A 5 -19.08 3.11 11.01
C ASP A 5 -20.56 2.84 10.72
N GLU A 6 -21.26 3.81 10.11
CA GLU A 6 -22.67 3.65 9.72
C GLU A 6 -22.86 2.51 8.71
N ILE A 7 -21.97 2.37 7.71
CA ILE A 7 -22.01 1.27 6.76
C ILE A 7 -21.77 -0.08 7.48
N LYS A 8 -20.79 -0.15 8.38
CA LYS A 8 -20.48 -1.36 9.15
C LYS A 8 -21.63 -1.77 10.08
N GLU A 9 -22.35 -0.84 10.65
CA GLU A 9 -23.52 -1.14 11.49
C GLU A 9 -24.72 -1.67 10.70
N ARG A 10 -24.86 -1.29 9.43
CA ARG A 10 -25.97 -1.71 8.57
C ARG A 10 -25.70 -2.98 7.77
N LEU A 11 -24.45 -3.39 7.65
CA LEU A 11 -24.04 -4.58 6.91
C LEU A 11 -23.63 -5.70 7.87
N ASP A 12 -24.24 -6.87 7.71
CA ASP A 12 -23.73 -8.08 8.38
C ASP A 12 -22.61 -8.70 7.57
N ILE A 13 -21.42 -8.82 8.18
CA ILE A 13 -20.25 -9.42 7.55
C ILE A 13 -20.53 -10.86 7.07
N VAL A 14 -21.39 -11.61 7.76
CA VAL A 14 -21.76 -12.98 7.37
C VAL A 14 -22.56 -12.96 6.06
N GLU A 15 -23.51 -12.04 5.91
CA GLU A 15 -24.30 -11.89 4.68
C GLU A 15 -23.40 -11.49 3.51
N VAL A 16 -22.53 -10.50 3.71
CA VAL A 16 -21.62 -10.04 2.65
C VAL A 16 -20.68 -11.15 2.21
N ILE A 17 -20.05 -11.86 3.14
CA ILE A 17 -19.09 -12.93 2.81
C ILE A 17 -19.80 -14.16 2.21
N SER A 18 -21.01 -14.46 2.66
CA SER A 18 -21.81 -15.59 2.12
C SER A 18 -22.11 -15.47 0.64
N ALA A 19 -22.11 -14.25 0.09
CA ALA A 19 -22.26 -14.02 -1.35
C ALA A 19 -21.05 -14.51 -2.17
N TYR A 20 -19.90 -14.70 -1.55
CA TYR A 20 -18.65 -15.09 -2.22
C TYR A 20 -18.20 -16.52 -1.89
N THR A 21 -18.44 -16.98 -0.67
CA THR A 21 -18.03 -18.32 -0.24
C THR A 21 -19.07 -18.94 0.67
N PRO A 22 -19.37 -20.26 0.53
CA PRO A 22 -20.32 -20.93 1.39
C PRO A 22 -19.79 -21.03 2.82
N LEU A 23 -20.47 -20.34 3.75
CA LEU A 23 -20.14 -20.35 5.16
C LEU A 23 -20.86 -21.48 5.90
N GLN A 24 -20.13 -22.25 6.69
CA GLN A 24 -20.68 -23.29 7.57
C GLN A 24 -20.65 -22.82 9.02
N LYS A 25 -21.77 -22.94 9.73
CA LYS A 25 -21.85 -22.57 11.15
C LYS A 25 -20.96 -23.47 12.00
N SER A 26 -20.15 -22.88 12.86
CA SER A 26 -19.25 -23.56 13.78
C SER A 26 -19.29 -22.88 15.15
N GLY A 27 -20.20 -23.33 16.01
CA GLY A 27 -20.49 -22.70 17.29
C GLY A 27 -21.10 -21.30 17.11
N ARG A 28 -20.45 -20.27 17.65
CA ARG A 28 -20.85 -18.86 17.49
C ARG A 28 -20.35 -18.24 16.20
N ASN A 29 -19.39 -18.88 15.54
CA ASN A 29 -18.70 -18.37 14.36
C ASN A 29 -19.12 -19.12 13.11
N TYR A 30 -18.61 -18.69 11.96
CA TYR A 30 -18.73 -19.40 10.69
C TYR A 30 -17.35 -19.75 10.15
N LYS A 31 -17.27 -20.87 9.42
CA LYS A 31 -16.04 -21.36 8.78
C LYS A 31 -16.27 -21.64 7.30
N ALA A 32 -15.21 -21.43 6.52
CA ALA A 32 -15.16 -21.78 5.10
C ALA A 32 -13.72 -22.15 4.67
N LEU A 33 -13.59 -22.66 3.45
CA LEU A 33 -12.31 -22.62 2.75
C LEU A 33 -11.96 -21.18 2.44
N CYS A 34 -10.70 -20.81 2.58
CA CYS A 34 -10.26 -19.45 2.34
C CYS A 34 -10.38 -19.08 0.86
N PRO A 35 -11.05 -17.96 0.50
CA PRO A 35 -11.14 -17.52 -0.89
C PRO A 35 -9.82 -16.94 -1.43
N PHE A 36 -8.84 -16.69 -0.57
CA PHE A 36 -7.59 -15.99 -0.91
C PHE A 36 -6.38 -16.90 -1.10
N HIS A 37 -6.49 -18.18 -0.76
CA HIS A 37 -5.46 -19.19 -1.03
C HIS A 37 -6.09 -20.59 -1.17
N ALA A 38 -5.41 -21.48 -1.88
CA ALA A 38 -5.87 -22.85 -2.08
C ALA A 38 -5.61 -23.67 -0.81
N GLU A 39 -6.67 -24.31 -0.27
CA GLU A 39 -6.59 -25.19 0.89
C GLU A 39 -7.68 -26.29 0.81
N LYS A 40 -7.46 -27.37 1.57
CA LYS A 40 -8.42 -28.48 1.64
C LYS A 40 -9.19 -28.53 2.96
N THR A 41 -8.69 -27.83 3.99
CA THR A 41 -9.29 -27.80 5.33
C THR A 41 -9.75 -26.37 5.63
N PRO A 42 -11.01 -26.16 6.04
CA PRO A 42 -11.53 -24.84 6.33
C PRO A 42 -10.73 -24.11 7.42
N SER A 43 -10.08 -23.03 7.06
CA SER A 43 -9.28 -22.18 7.97
C SER A 43 -9.76 -20.74 8.03
N PHE A 44 -10.65 -20.36 7.14
CA PHE A 44 -11.26 -19.02 7.11
C PHE A 44 -12.41 -18.97 8.12
N VAL A 45 -12.32 -18.06 9.08
CA VAL A 45 -13.30 -17.92 10.17
C VAL A 45 -13.90 -16.52 10.15
N VAL A 46 -15.23 -16.45 10.23
CA VAL A 46 -15.97 -15.19 10.36
C VAL A 46 -16.57 -15.13 11.76
N PHE A 47 -16.36 -13.98 12.43
CA PHE A 47 -16.78 -13.67 13.78
C PHE A 47 -17.94 -12.66 13.75
N PRO A 48 -19.20 -13.08 13.83
CA PRO A 48 -20.37 -12.18 13.71
C PRO A 48 -20.40 -11.13 14.82
N GLU A 49 -20.04 -11.50 16.06
CA GLU A 49 -20.10 -10.60 17.22
C GLU A 49 -19.14 -9.40 17.08
N SER A 50 -17.97 -9.60 16.47
CA SER A 50 -16.96 -8.56 16.27
C SER A 50 -16.94 -8.01 14.84
N GLN A 51 -17.82 -8.50 13.96
CA GLN A 51 -17.88 -8.11 12.54
C GLN A 51 -16.52 -8.17 11.86
N HIS A 52 -15.80 -9.27 12.11
CA HIS A 52 -14.43 -9.50 11.66
C HIS A 52 -14.27 -10.87 11.04
N TRP A 53 -13.28 -11.03 10.17
CA TRP A 53 -12.86 -12.33 9.63
C TRP A 53 -11.37 -12.53 9.81
N HIS A 54 -10.93 -13.79 9.90
CA HIS A 54 -9.51 -14.13 9.93
C HIS A 54 -9.28 -15.52 9.31
N CYS A 55 -8.22 -15.64 8.53
CA CYS A 55 -7.73 -16.91 8.01
C CYS A 55 -6.60 -17.43 8.88
N PHE A 56 -6.82 -18.58 9.52
CA PHE A 56 -5.80 -19.28 10.32
C PHE A 56 -4.94 -20.23 9.48
N GLY A 57 -5.07 -20.20 8.14
CA GLY A 57 -4.31 -21.01 7.20
C GLY A 57 -3.15 -20.25 6.57
N GLY A 58 -2.85 -20.61 5.33
CA GLY A 58 -1.63 -20.17 4.65
C GLY A 58 -1.45 -18.69 4.41
N CYS A 59 -2.53 -17.88 4.33
CA CYS A 59 -2.38 -16.43 4.15
C CYS A 59 -2.26 -15.65 5.47
N GLY A 60 -2.81 -16.16 6.59
CA GLY A 60 -2.74 -15.47 7.89
C GLY A 60 -3.41 -14.09 7.94
N GLU A 61 -4.30 -13.81 7.00
CA GLU A 61 -4.91 -12.50 6.83
C GLU A 61 -6.25 -12.39 7.54
N GLY A 62 -6.65 -11.16 7.84
CA GLY A 62 -7.91 -10.86 8.49
C GLY A 62 -8.32 -9.41 8.31
N GLY A 63 -9.54 -9.09 8.73
CA GLY A 63 -10.06 -7.73 8.66
C GLY A 63 -11.57 -7.66 8.79
N ASP A 64 -12.11 -6.53 8.43
CA ASP A 64 -13.53 -6.23 8.39
C ASP A 64 -14.15 -6.47 7.01
N VAL A 65 -15.41 -6.07 6.84
CA VAL A 65 -16.14 -6.20 5.58
C VAL A 65 -15.46 -5.44 4.43
N PHE A 66 -14.86 -4.26 4.71
CA PHE A 66 -14.15 -3.48 3.69
C PHE A 66 -12.91 -4.20 3.21
N THR A 67 -12.08 -4.66 4.13
CA THR A 67 -10.86 -5.42 3.82
C THR A 67 -11.16 -6.67 3.01
N PHE A 68 -12.25 -7.37 3.35
CA PHE A 68 -12.69 -8.55 2.61
C PHE A 68 -13.05 -8.22 1.16
N VAL A 69 -13.95 -7.24 0.96
CA VAL A 69 -14.44 -6.89 -0.38
C VAL A 69 -13.32 -6.29 -1.24
N MET A 70 -12.49 -5.40 -0.68
CA MET A 70 -11.32 -4.87 -1.38
C MET A 70 -10.42 -5.98 -1.94
N LYS A 71 -10.17 -7.00 -1.11
CA LYS A 71 -9.29 -8.10 -1.48
C LYS A 71 -9.95 -9.06 -2.47
N GLN A 72 -11.23 -9.34 -2.29
CA GLN A 72 -11.99 -10.28 -3.12
C GLN A 72 -12.21 -9.74 -4.53
N GLU A 73 -12.51 -8.46 -4.66
CA GLU A 73 -12.81 -7.80 -5.94
C GLU A 73 -11.57 -7.14 -6.57
N GLY A 74 -10.49 -7.01 -5.82
CA GLY A 74 -9.31 -6.25 -6.26
C GLY A 74 -9.56 -4.74 -6.34
N TRP A 75 -10.59 -4.25 -5.64
CA TRP A 75 -10.96 -2.83 -5.65
C TRP A 75 -10.13 -2.01 -4.68
N ASP A 76 -10.01 -0.72 -4.97
CA ASP A 76 -9.50 0.24 -4.02
C ASP A 76 -10.54 0.54 -2.92
N PHE A 77 -10.09 1.23 -1.87
CA PHE A 77 -10.96 1.58 -0.75
C PHE A 77 -12.18 2.42 -1.18
N ARG A 78 -11.99 3.28 -2.17
CA ARG A 78 -13.03 4.18 -2.66
C ARG A 78 -14.16 3.42 -3.35
N THR A 79 -13.81 2.61 -4.34
CA THR A 79 -14.78 1.77 -5.05
C THR A 79 -15.53 0.87 -4.09
N THR A 80 -14.83 0.31 -3.11
CA THR A 80 -15.43 -0.51 -2.07
C THR A 80 -16.39 0.29 -1.17
N LEU A 81 -16.01 1.51 -0.79
CA LEU A 81 -16.87 2.40 0.00
C LEU A 81 -18.15 2.74 -0.74
N GLU A 82 -18.06 3.10 -2.02
CA GLU A 82 -19.23 3.43 -2.85
C GLU A 82 -20.19 2.22 -2.97
N GLU A 83 -19.66 1.03 -3.21
CA GLU A 83 -20.44 -0.19 -3.35
C GLU A 83 -21.06 -0.63 -2.02
N LEU A 84 -20.29 -0.63 -0.91
CA LEU A 84 -20.83 -1.00 0.39
C LEU A 84 -21.82 0.02 0.93
N ALA A 85 -21.63 1.32 0.67
CA ALA A 85 -22.62 2.37 0.98
C ALA A 85 -23.93 2.13 0.23
N ARG A 86 -23.85 1.80 -1.07
CA ARG A 86 -25.02 1.47 -1.89
C ARG A 86 -25.76 0.24 -1.32
N ARG A 87 -25.04 -0.81 -0.92
CA ARG A 87 -25.63 -2.00 -0.29
C ARG A 87 -26.25 -1.71 1.07
N ALA A 88 -25.62 -0.85 1.86
CA ALA A 88 -26.09 -0.44 3.18
C ALA A 88 -27.23 0.60 3.13
N GLY A 89 -27.56 1.14 1.96
CA GLY A 89 -28.51 2.26 1.84
C GLY A 89 -28.02 3.52 2.53
N VAL A 90 -26.69 3.75 2.56
CA VAL A 90 -26.05 4.94 3.11
C VAL A 90 -25.73 5.90 1.99
N GLU A 91 -26.25 7.13 2.10
CA GLU A 91 -25.98 8.15 1.11
C GLU A 91 -24.62 8.80 1.36
N LEU A 92 -23.71 8.63 0.39
CA LEU A 92 -22.41 9.30 0.42
C LEU A 92 -22.57 10.76 0.02
N ARG A 93 -22.02 11.66 0.84
CA ARG A 93 -22.00 13.08 0.46
C ARG A 93 -21.19 13.25 -0.83
N PRO A 94 -21.69 14.00 -1.81
CA PRO A 94 -20.93 14.32 -3.00
C PRO A 94 -19.58 14.94 -2.62
N ARG A 95 -18.52 14.51 -3.30
CA ARG A 95 -17.20 15.11 -3.09
C ARG A 95 -17.21 16.56 -3.53
N THR A 96 -16.57 17.41 -2.76
CA THR A 96 -16.27 18.75 -3.22
C THR A 96 -15.12 18.72 -4.23
N PRO A 97 -15.08 19.64 -5.20
CA PRO A 97 -13.95 19.74 -6.13
C PRO A 97 -12.60 19.92 -5.42
N ALA A 98 -12.59 20.48 -4.21
CA ALA A 98 -11.41 20.59 -3.38
C ALA A 98 -10.92 19.22 -2.88
N GLN A 99 -11.85 18.34 -2.47
CA GLN A 99 -11.51 16.99 -2.02
C GLN A 99 -11.00 16.12 -3.16
N GLU A 100 -11.59 16.22 -4.34
CA GLU A 100 -11.15 15.51 -5.53
C GLU A 100 -9.69 15.88 -5.88
N ARG A 101 -9.34 17.16 -5.85
CA ARG A 101 -7.96 17.62 -6.08
C ARG A 101 -6.96 17.07 -5.06
N ILE A 102 -7.35 17.01 -3.77
CA ILE A 102 -6.49 16.45 -2.71
C ILE A 102 -6.24 14.96 -2.96
N ASP A 103 -7.28 14.23 -3.35
CA ASP A 103 -7.18 12.81 -3.62
C ASP A 103 -6.31 12.53 -4.87
N GLU A 104 -6.53 13.28 -5.96
CA GLU A 104 -5.71 13.19 -7.19
C GLU A 104 -4.24 13.52 -6.90
N GLU A 105 -3.98 14.57 -6.13
CA GLU A 105 -2.62 14.91 -5.72
C GLU A 105 -1.99 13.81 -4.87
N GLY A 106 -2.76 13.23 -3.94
CA GLY A 106 -2.31 12.10 -3.12
C GLY A 106 -1.94 10.88 -3.95
N GLU A 107 -2.75 10.50 -4.94
CA GLU A 107 -2.45 9.40 -5.87
C GLU A 107 -1.19 9.69 -6.69
N ARG A 108 -1.06 10.90 -7.19
CA ARG A 108 0.10 11.31 -7.97
C ARG A 108 1.39 11.27 -7.15
N LEU A 109 1.36 11.69 -5.87
CA LEU A 109 2.52 11.60 -4.97
C LEU A 109 2.87 10.14 -4.63
N ARG A 110 1.88 9.26 -4.46
CA ARG A 110 2.12 7.82 -4.29
C ARG A 110 2.78 7.20 -5.52
N ALA A 111 2.29 7.52 -6.72
CA ALA A 111 2.89 7.07 -7.97
C ALA A 111 4.34 7.55 -8.12
N LEU A 112 4.63 8.78 -7.71
CA LEU A 112 5.98 9.36 -7.68
C LEU A 112 6.90 8.58 -6.73
N LEU A 113 6.44 8.30 -5.49
CA LEU A 113 7.22 7.53 -4.50
C LEU A 113 7.48 6.09 -4.98
N ALA A 114 6.50 5.45 -5.61
CA ALA A 114 6.68 4.14 -6.23
C ALA A 114 7.73 4.20 -7.37
N ALA A 115 7.66 5.21 -8.23
CA ALA A 115 8.65 5.40 -9.30
C ALA A 115 10.07 5.63 -8.75
N ALA A 116 10.20 6.37 -7.65
CA ALA A 116 11.48 6.56 -6.96
C ALA A 116 12.00 5.24 -6.35
N ALA A 117 11.12 4.43 -5.72
CA ALA A 117 11.48 3.14 -5.15
C ALA A 117 12.02 2.18 -6.22
N HIS A 118 11.34 2.08 -7.36
CA HIS A 118 11.82 1.28 -8.49
C HIS A 118 13.15 1.78 -9.05
N TYR A 119 13.32 3.11 -9.16
CA TYR A 119 14.60 3.68 -9.60
C TYR A 119 15.75 3.33 -8.66
N TYR A 120 15.56 3.47 -7.34
CA TYR A 120 16.58 3.09 -6.36
C TYR A 120 16.85 1.60 -6.36
N HIS A 121 15.82 0.78 -6.54
CA HIS A 121 15.98 -0.69 -6.64
C HIS A 121 16.80 -1.08 -7.88
N ASP A 122 16.49 -0.50 -9.04
CA ASP A 122 17.24 -0.72 -10.28
C ASP A 122 18.72 -0.33 -10.12
N LEU A 123 18.99 0.81 -9.48
CA LEU A 123 20.37 1.21 -9.17
C LEU A 123 21.07 0.23 -8.22
N LEU A 124 20.39 -0.28 -7.21
CA LEU A 124 20.95 -1.30 -6.32
C LEU A 124 21.34 -2.55 -7.09
N GLN A 125 20.52 -2.99 -8.03
CA GLN A 125 20.74 -4.20 -8.81
C GLN A 125 21.87 -4.04 -9.85
N HIS A 126 21.90 -2.92 -10.56
CA HIS A 126 22.70 -2.80 -11.78
C HIS A 126 23.82 -1.76 -11.72
N SER A 127 23.78 -0.79 -10.79
CA SER A 127 24.81 0.25 -10.76
C SER A 127 26.11 -0.24 -10.11
N PRO A 128 27.28 0.03 -10.72
CA PRO A 128 28.58 -0.20 -10.08
C PRO A 128 28.75 0.59 -8.76
N GLU A 129 28.17 1.79 -8.66
CA GLU A 129 28.20 2.63 -7.45
C GLU A 129 27.58 1.93 -6.23
N ALA A 130 26.63 0.99 -6.44
CA ALA A 130 25.93 0.27 -5.38
C ALA A 130 26.70 -0.96 -4.85
N GLU A 131 27.87 -1.28 -5.36
CA GLU A 131 28.64 -2.48 -5.01
C GLU A 131 28.88 -2.62 -3.49
N THR A 132 29.28 -1.54 -2.85
CA THR A 132 29.50 -1.50 -1.39
C THR A 132 28.19 -1.80 -0.62
N THR A 133 27.06 -1.29 -1.11
CA THR A 133 25.75 -1.51 -0.51
C THR A 133 25.31 -2.97 -0.70
N ARG A 134 25.51 -3.57 -1.87
CA ARG A 134 25.23 -5.00 -2.11
C ARG A 134 26.01 -5.89 -1.14
N ARG A 135 27.33 -5.69 -1.02
CA ARG A 135 28.17 -6.41 -0.06
C ARG A 135 27.75 -6.21 1.39
N TYR A 136 27.25 -5.01 1.74
CA TYR A 136 26.70 -4.78 3.07
C TYR A 136 25.45 -5.63 3.31
N LEU A 137 24.51 -5.69 2.36
CA LEU A 137 23.29 -6.50 2.46
C LEU A 137 23.62 -8.00 2.58
N GLU A 138 24.53 -8.50 1.76
CA GLU A 138 25.02 -9.89 1.84
C GLU A 138 25.57 -10.23 3.22
N ARG A 139 26.44 -9.38 3.78
CA ARG A 139 26.98 -9.55 5.15
C ARG A 139 25.92 -9.52 6.23
N ARG A 140 24.79 -8.85 5.99
CA ARG A 140 23.63 -8.83 6.87
C ARG A 140 22.71 -10.03 6.69
N GLY A 141 23.03 -10.95 5.77
CA GLY A 141 22.25 -12.15 5.49
C GLY A 141 20.98 -11.89 4.67
N LEU A 142 20.89 -10.74 3.99
CA LEU A 142 19.78 -10.41 3.11
C LEU A 142 20.06 -10.99 1.73
N ASN A 143 19.25 -11.95 1.31
CA ASN A 143 19.31 -12.56 -0.01
C ASN A 143 18.54 -11.73 -1.06
N ASP A 144 18.74 -12.07 -2.34
CA ASP A 144 18.10 -11.36 -3.46
C ASP A 144 16.57 -11.40 -3.40
N GLU A 145 16.00 -12.50 -2.92
CA GLU A 145 14.54 -12.61 -2.74
C GLU A 145 14.02 -11.57 -1.72
N THR A 146 14.71 -11.40 -0.60
CA THR A 146 14.39 -10.40 0.41
C THR A 146 14.57 -8.98 -0.15
N VAL A 147 15.68 -8.73 -0.85
CA VAL A 147 15.96 -7.44 -1.49
C VAL A 147 14.87 -7.07 -2.49
N ALA A 148 14.44 -8.01 -3.32
CA ALA A 148 13.38 -7.81 -4.29
C ALA A 148 12.00 -7.65 -3.61
N ARG A 149 11.67 -8.52 -2.63
CA ARG A 149 10.40 -8.50 -1.91
C ARG A 149 10.15 -7.18 -1.20
N PHE A 150 11.18 -6.61 -0.58
CA PHE A 150 11.09 -5.32 0.14
C PHE A 150 11.50 -4.13 -0.70
N LEU A 151 11.76 -4.32 -1.98
CA LEU A 151 12.16 -3.29 -2.94
C LEU A 151 13.32 -2.43 -2.41
N LEU A 152 14.30 -3.06 -1.73
CA LEU A 152 15.46 -2.33 -1.22
C LEU A 152 16.22 -1.70 -2.37
N GLY A 153 16.75 -0.50 -2.16
CA GLY A 153 17.35 0.31 -3.22
C GLY A 153 18.64 1.00 -2.81
N TYR A 154 19.23 1.69 -3.75
CA TYR A 154 20.39 2.54 -3.55
C TYR A 154 20.15 3.93 -4.14
N SER A 155 20.30 4.97 -3.32
CA SER A 155 20.31 6.34 -3.83
C SER A 155 21.69 6.68 -4.35
N PRO A 156 21.78 7.19 -5.61
CA PRO A 156 23.08 7.44 -6.24
C PRO A 156 23.81 8.61 -5.59
N SER A 157 25.13 8.67 -5.80
CA SER A 157 25.92 9.85 -5.50
C SER A 157 25.51 11.02 -6.41
N GLY A 158 25.67 12.24 -5.93
CA GLY A 158 25.29 13.46 -6.67
C GLY A 158 24.12 14.21 -6.04
N TRP A 159 23.88 15.40 -6.54
CA TRP A 159 22.96 16.36 -5.92
C TRP A 159 21.59 16.46 -6.59
N ASP A 160 21.42 15.84 -7.78
CA ASP A 160 20.23 16.03 -8.62
C ASP A 160 19.85 14.82 -9.48
N ARG A 161 20.46 13.65 -9.24
CA ARG A 161 20.24 12.46 -10.08
C ARG A 161 18.82 11.90 -9.92
N THR A 162 18.33 11.82 -8.68
CA THR A 162 16.94 11.41 -8.42
C THR A 162 15.96 12.40 -8.98
N ARG A 163 16.19 13.70 -8.74
CA ARG A 163 15.38 14.78 -9.32
C ARG A 163 15.32 14.68 -10.84
N SER A 164 16.48 14.58 -11.49
CA SER A 164 16.56 14.51 -12.96
C SER A 164 15.83 13.30 -13.54
N HIS A 165 15.96 12.13 -12.90
CA HIS A 165 15.25 10.92 -13.28
C HIS A 165 13.73 11.09 -13.18
N LEU A 166 13.23 11.63 -12.07
CA LEU A 166 11.79 11.80 -11.85
C LEU A 166 11.21 12.92 -12.76
N VAL A 167 11.95 13.99 -13.02
CA VAL A 167 11.56 15.02 -13.98
C VAL A 167 11.43 14.42 -15.38
N ALA A 168 12.38 13.58 -15.80
CA ALA A 168 12.29 12.85 -17.09
C ALA A 168 11.08 11.93 -17.18
N LYS A 169 10.54 11.45 -16.03
CA LYS A 169 9.29 10.70 -15.96
C LYS A 169 8.02 11.58 -15.92
N GLY A 170 8.16 12.90 -16.00
CA GLY A 170 7.04 13.85 -16.06
C GLY A 170 6.54 14.34 -14.70
N TYR A 171 7.34 14.20 -13.64
CA TYR A 171 7.03 14.81 -12.34
C TYR A 171 7.68 16.21 -12.23
N THR A 172 6.96 17.13 -11.62
CA THR A 172 7.47 18.49 -11.37
C THR A 172 8.39 18.51 -10.14
N VAL A 173 9.31 19.49 -10.10
CA VAL A 173 10.18 19.69 -8.93
C VAL A 173 9.37 19.93 -7.64
N ALA A 174 8.23 20.61 -7.75
CA ALA A 174 7.34 20.85 -6.62
C ALA A 174 6.73 19.56 -6.06
N GLU A 175 6.29 18.64 -6.93
CA GLU A 175 5.78 17.31 -6.52
C GLU A 175 6.89 16.49 -5.85
N ILE A 176 8.10 16.48 -6.42
CA ILE A 176 9.25 15.75 -5.87
C ILE A 176 9.64 16.31 -4.49
N ALA A 177 9.62 17.64 -4.32
CA ALA A 177 9.85 18.29 -3.02
C ALA A 177 8.74 17.95 -2.01
N LYS A 178 7.46 17.99 -2.43
CA LYS A 178 6.31 17.63 -1.60
C LYS A 178 6.33 16.15 -1.16
N ALA A 179 6.84 15.27 -2.02
CA ALA A 179 7.08 13.85 -1.70
C ALA A 179 8.25 13.63 -0.73
N GLY A 180 8.96 14.69 -0.33
CA GLY A 180 10.06 14.63 0.63
C GLY A 180 11.37 14.10 0.06
N LEU A 181 11.52 14.03 -1.28
CA LEU A 181 12.73 13.54 -1.94
C LEU A 181 13.77 14.64 -2.18
N LEU A 182 13.40 15.91 -2.02
CA LEU A 182 14.30 17.05 -2.13
C LEU A 182 14.40 17.82 -0.82
N VAL A 183 15.52 18.52 -0.68
CA VAL A 183 15.76 19.51 0.37
C VAL A 183 16.00 20.85 -0.32
N GLN A 184 15.34 21.89 0.17
CA GLN A 184 15.58 23.26 -0.28
C GLN A 184 16.70 23.89 0.54
N ARG A 185 17.63 24.56 -0.10
CA ARG A 185 18.65 25.37 0.55
C ARG A 185 18.08 26.73 0.93
N ASP A 186 18.23 27.10 2.18
CA ASP A 186 17.70 28.37 2.72
C ASP A 186 18.39 29.59 2.10
N ASP A 187 19.65 29.45 1.72
CA ASP A 187 20.51 30.55 1.21
C ASP A 187 20.30 30.85 -0.29
N THR A 188 19.99 29.82 -1.09
CA THR A 188 19.93 29.97 -2.56
C THR A 188 18.57 29.60 -3.15
N GLY A 189 17.66 29.03 -2.36
CA GLY A 189 16.37 28.48 -2.84
C GLY A 189 16.51 27.30 -3.78
N THR A 190 17.72 26.77 -4.00
CA THR A 190 17.96 25.63 -4.88
C THR A 190 17.60 24.33 -4.20
N ASN A 191 16.96 23.40 -4.94
CA ASN A 191 16.62 22.08 -4.47
C ASN A 191 17.71 21.07 -4.81
N TYR A 192 18.00 20.15 -3.89
CA TYR A 192 18.91 19.02 -4.11
C TYR A 192 18.32 17.73 -3.55
N ASP A 193 18.79 16.58 -4.04
CA ASP A 193 18.36 15.26 -3.62
C ASP A 193 18.58 15.04 -2.12
N ARG A 194 17.52 14.69 -1.38
CA ARG A 194 17.59 14.42 0.06
C ARG A 194 18.47 13.22 0.37
N PHE A 195 18.32 12.17 -0.43
CA PHE A 195 19.02 10.90 -0.23
C PHE A 195 20.15 10.78 -1.25
N ARG A 196 21.36 10.53 -0.78
CA ARG A 196 22.57 10.40 -1.60
C ARG A 196 23.48 9.35 -0.98
N GLU A 197 23.99 8.46 -1.83
CA GLU A 197 24.99 7.45 -1.48
C GLU A 197 24.60 6.62 -0.25
N ARG A 198 23.37 6.09 -0.24
CA ARG A 198 22.87 5.26 0.87
C ARG A 198 21.91 4.18 0.46
N LEU A 199 21.79 3.17 1.31
CA LEU A 199 20.74 2.17 1.24
C LEU A 199 19.37 2.85 1.41
N MET A 200 18.42 2.47 0.57
CA MET A 200 17.05 2.97 0.59
C MET A 200 16.11 1.84 0.98
N ILE A 201 15.32 2.07 2.01
CA ILE A 201 14.31 1.13 2.50
C ILE A 201 12.94 1.78 2.30
N PRO A 202 12.12 1.29 1.36
CA PRO A 202 10.77 1.80 1.20
C PRO A 202 9.93 1.54 2.45
N ILE A 203 9.19 2.55 2.88
CA ILE A 203 8.17 2.44 3.93
C ILE A 203 6.83 2.34 3.22
N CYS A 204 6.09 1.27 3.52
CA CYS A 204 4.80 1.00 2.89
C CYS A 204 3.65 1.15 3.89
N ASP A 205 2.48 1.54 3.37
CA ASP A 205 1.22 1.48 4.12
C ASP A 205 0.69 0.03 4.23
N GLY A 206 -0.44 -0.14 4.92
CA GLY A 206 -1.09 -1.44 5.08
C GLY A 206 -1.59 -2.09 3.77
N GLN A 207 -1.55 -1.37 2.65
CA GLN A 207 -1.89 -1.86 1.31
C GLN A 207 -0.65 -2.13 0.45
N GLY A 208 0.55 -2.02 1.02
CA GLY A 208 1.82 -2.23 0.31
C GLY A 208 2.27 -1.07 -0.57
N ARG A 209 1.62 0.10 -0.50
CA ARG A 209 1.98 1.28 -1.30
C ARG A 209 3.09 2.06 -0.61
N VAL A 210 4.10 2.45 -1.38
CA VAL A 210 5.22 3.24 -0.84
C VAL A 210 4.74 4.63 -0.41
N ILE A 211 4.99 4.97 0.85
CA ILE A 211 4.63 6.26 1.46
C ILE A 211 5.84 7.09 1.90
N GLY A 212 7.04 6.53 1.82
CA GLY A 212 8.28 7.20 2.16
C GLY A 212 9.48 6.27 2.13
N PHE A 213 10.61 6.75 2.65
CA PHE A 213 11.87 6.01 2.69
C PHE A 213 12.57 6.21 4.04
N GLY A 214 13.22 5.13 4.50
CA GLY A 214 14.15 5.11 5.62
C GLY A 214 15.58 4.81 5.17
#